data_c4b469e8667912a8f6e720745768dad1
#
_entry.id   c4b469e8667912a8f6e720745768dad1
#
_cell.length_a   1.000
_cell.length_b   1.000
_cell.length_c   1.000
_cell.angle_alpha   90.00
_cell.angle_beta   90.00
_cell.angle_gamma   90.00
#
_symmetry.space_group_name_H-M   'P 1'
#
loop_
_entity.id
_entity.type
_entity.pdbx_description
1 polymer ?
#
loop_
_entity_poly.entity_id
_entity_poly.type
_entity_poly.pdbx_seq_one_letter_code
_entity_poly.pdbx_strand_id
1 'polypeptide(L)'
;MGNSILIIEDHELTRFGLKTAFEASDFISEILEADSAENGIELLDSHNVDLIVMDLGLPGMNGIEATQKVKEKNKDIKIVILTSHNDEQEVLNSLKAGANAYCSKEINPKRLIQVIQSVLDGAAWFDPAISHIVLDAATKSQLNNSYTSDKDYGLTTRETQILKLITEGYSNIEIANELYVSINTTKAHVASILQKLEVDDRLQAALKALKERLV
;
A
#
# COMPACT_ATOMS: atom_id res chain seq x y z
N MET A 1 -4.63 -8.08 -19.41
CA MET A 1 -4.20 -9.17 -18.53
C MET A 1 -4.83 -8.90 -17.18
N GLY A 2 -5.43 -9.89 -16.53
CA GLY A 2 -5.98 -9.72 -15.16
C GLY A 2 -4.89 -9.82 -14.11
N ASN A 3 -5.20 -9.44 -12.88
CA ASN A 3 -4.26 -9.45 -11.77
C ASN A 3 -4.39 -10.75 -10.97
N SER A 4 -3.29 -11.23 -10.38
CA SER A 4 -3.25 -12.35 -9.44
C SER A 4 -3.26 -11.84 -8.01
N ILE A 5 -4.19 -12.30 -7.19
CA ILE A 5 -4.37 -11.90 -5.81
C ILE A 5 -4.17 -13.10 -4.89
N LEU A 6 -3.38 -12.91 -3.84
CA LEU A 6 -3.24 -13.89 -2.76
C LEU A 6 -3.97 -13.40 -1.51
N ILE A 7 -4.84 -14.24 -0.95
CA ILE A 7 -5.54 -14.01 0.32
C ILE A 7 -4.80 -14.81 1.40
N ILE A 8 -4.31 -14.14 2.44
CA ILE A 8 -3.70 -14.76 3.61
C ILE A 8 -4.55 -14.42 4.84
N GLU A 9 -5.34 -15.40 5.27
CA GLU A 9 -6.37 -15.28 6.31
C GLU A 9 -6.57 -16.65 6.95
N ASP A 10 -6.45 -16.79 8.26
CA ASP A 10 -6.59 -18.07 8.96
C ASP A 10 -8.05 -18.49 9.12
N HIS A 11 -8.96 -17.53 9.18
CA HIS A 11 -10.39 -17.82 9.36
C HIS A 11 -11.05 -18.23 8.04
N GLU A 12 -11.39 -19.53 7.93
CA GLU A 12 -11.91 -20.15 6.70
C GLU A 12 -13.14 -19.42 6.11
N LEU A 13 -14.10 -19.02 6.95
CA LEU A 13 -15.30 -18.34 6.48
C LEU A 13 -15.00 -16.93 5.90
N THR A 14 -14.09 -16.21 6.52
CA THR A 14 -13.63 -14.90 6.03
C THR A 14 -12.91 -15.07 4.70
N ARG A 15 -12.00 -16.02 4.60
CA ARG A 15 -11.25 -16.34 3.38
C ARG A 15 -12.17 -16.72 2.23
N PHE A 16 -13.15 -17.60 2.50
CA PHE A 16 -14.17 -17.97 1.52
C PHE A 16 -15.01 -16.77 1.06
N GLY A 17 -15.42 -15.90 2.00
CA GLY A 17 -16.17 -14.68 1.67
C GLY A 17 -15.40 -13.71 0.79
N LEU A 18 -14.11 -13.50 1.07
CA LEU A 18 -13.21 -12.67 0.26
C LEU A 18 -13.03 -13.25 -1.14
N LYS A 19 -12.76 -14.55 -1.25
CA LYS A 19 -12.66 -15.23 -2.54
C LYS A 19 -13.91 -15.04 -3.37
N THR A 20 -15.08 -15.34 -2.82
CA THR A 20 -16.35 -15.18 -3.52
C THR A 20 -16.59 -13.75 -4.00
N ALA A 21 -16.22 -12.76 -3.17
CA ALA A 21 -16.35 -11.35 -3.54
C ALA A 21 -15.40 -10.98 -4.70
N PHE A 22 -14.18 -11.52 -4.72
CA PHE A 22 -13.16 -11.23 -5.71
C PHE A 22 -13.42 -11.94 -7.04
N GLU A 23 -13.99 -13.15 -7.05
CA GLU A 23 -14.40 -13.89 -8.25
C GLU A 23 -15.40 -13.11 -9.12
N ALA A 24 -16.14 -12.18 -8.52
CA ALA A 24 -17.08 -11.32 -9.23
C ALA A 24 -16.42 -10.12 -9.95
N SER A 25 -15.08 -9.99 -9.92
CA SER A 25 -14.35 -8.82 -10.41
C SER A 25 -13.61 -9.13 -11.71
N ASP A 26 -13.93 -8.42 -12.78
CA ASP A 26 -13.35 -8.65 -14.12
C ASP A 26 -11.84 -8.37 -14.23
N PHE A 27 -11.26 -7.60 -13.31
CA PHE A 27 -9.82 -7.28 -13.31
C PHE A 27 -8.95 -8.29 -12.53
N ILE A 28 -9.57 -9.27 -11.85
CA ILE A 28 -8.89 -10.35 -11.13
C ILE A 28 -8.95 -11.61 -11.99
N SER A 29 -7.80 -12.18 -12.33
CA SER A 29 -7.70 -13.39 -13.17
C SER A 29 -7.36 -14.63 -12.38
N GLU A 30 -6.73 -14.47 -11.20
CA GLU A 30 -6.33 -15.58 -10.36
C GLU A 30 -6.48 -15.19 -8.89
N ILE A 31 -6.96 -16.13 -8.08
CA ILE A 31 -7.08 -15.97 -6.62
C ILE A 31 -6.40 -17.16 -5.97
N LEU A 32 -5.33 -16.89 -5.22
CA LEU A 32 -4.63 -17.84 -4.40
C LEU A 32 -5.06 -17.66 -2.93
N GLU A 33 -5.03 -18.72 -2.17
CA GLU A 33 -5.45 -18.75 -0.77
C GLU A 33 -4.39 -19.40 0.10
N ALA A 34 -4.14 -18.80 1.27
CA ALA A 34 -3.31 -19.36 2.33
C ALA A 34 -3.99 -19.13 3.69
N ASP A 35 -3.85 -20.08 4.60
CA ASP A 35 -4.37 -20.04 5.96
C ASP A 35 -3.34 -19.57 7.00
N SER A 36 -2.12 -19.32 6.57
CA SER A 36 -1.00 -18.86 7.38
C SER A 36 -0.05 -18.00 6.56
N ALA A 37 0.73 -17.16 7.24
CA ALA A 37 1.75 -16.34 6.61
C ALA A 37 2.83 -17.19 5.92
N GLU A 38 3.22 -18.29 6.56
CA GLU A 38 4.24 -19.22 6.07
C GLU A 38 3.82 -19.82 4.72
N ASN A 39 2.60 -20.39 4.66
CA ASN A 39 2.04 -20.96 3.44
C ASN A 39 1.88 -19.90 2.33
N GLY A 40 1.44 -18.69 2.71
CA GLY A 40 1.31 -17.59 1.76
C GLY A 40 2.66 -17.16 1.15
N ILE A 41 3.71 -17.07 1.95
CA ILE A 41 5.06 -16.71 1.48
C ILE A 41 5.64 -17.82 0.58
N GLU A 42 5.37 -19.09 0.88
CA GLU A 42 5.80 -20.23 0.06
C GLU A 42 5.15 -20.20 -1.34
N LEU A 43 3.87 -19.82 -1.44
CA LEU A 43 3.19 -19.68 -2.73
C LEU A 43 3.88 -18.66 -3.66
N LEU A 44 4.54 -17.64 -3.12
CA LEU A 44 5.27 -16.65 -3.93
C LEU A 44 6.48 -17.21 -4.64
N ASP A 45 6.96 -18.41 -4.29
CA ASP A 45 8.07 -19.07 -4.98
C ASP A 45 7.65 -19.70 -6.32
N SER A 46 6.37 -19.99 -6.47
CA SER A 46 5.82 -20.69 -7.65
C SER A 46 4.78 -19.87 -8.43
N HIS A 47 4.29 -18.78 -7.88
CA HIS A 47 3.24 -17.95 -8.49
C HIS A 47 3.66 -16.47 -8.54
N ASN A 48 3.29 -15.81 -9.63
CA ASN A 48 3.42 -14.37 -9.74
C ASN A 48 2.18 -13.72 -9.13
N VAL A 49 2.35 -13.01 -8.02
CA VAL A 49 1.28 -12.34 -7.29
C VAL A 49 1.44 -10.83 -7.43
N ASP A 50 0.38 -10.15 -7.83
CA ASP A 50 0.37 -8.68 -7.96
C ASP A 50 0.00 -7.99 -6.64
N LEU A 51 -0.91 -8.61 -5.87
CA LEU A 51 -1.41 -8.05 -4.61
C LEU A 51 -1.72 -9.14 -3.60
N ILE A 52 -1.42 -8.85 -2.33
CA ILE A 52 -1.77 -9.69 -1.18
C ILE A 52 -2.80 -8.95 -0.32
N VAL A 53 -3.90 -9.64 0.03
CA VAL A 53 -4.78 -9.25 1.14
C VAL A 53 -4.33 -10.03 2.36
N MET A 54 -3.86 -9.33 3.38
CA MET A 54 -3.16 -9.86 4.53
C MET A 54 -3.89 -9.58 5.83
N ASP A 55 -4.27 -10.61 6.58
CA ASP A 55 -4.69 -10.42 7.96
C ASP A 55 -3.48 -10.20 8.88
N LEU A 56 -3.65 -9.41 9.94
CA LEU A 56 -2.62 -9.23 10.96
C LEU A 56 -2.65 -10.32 12.03
N GLY A 57 -3.84 -10.84 12.34
CA GLY A 57 -4.08 -11.80 13.44
C GLY A 57 -3.72 -13.24 13.12
N LEU A 58 -2.77 -13.48 12.21
CA LEU A 58 -2.38 -14.83 11.81
C LEU A 58 -1.67 -15.61 12.93
N PRO A 59 -1.89 -16.92 13.04
CA PRO A 59 -1.15 -17.78 13.94
C PRO A 59 0.30 -17.96 13.47
N GLY A 60 1.24 -18.07 14.41
CA GLY A 60 2.65 -18.19 14.10
C GLY A 60 3.28 -16.87 13.71
N MET A 61 3.65 -16.69 12.45
CA MET A 61 4.12 -15.41 11.93
C MET A 61 2.96 -14.45 11.75
N ASN A 62 2.98 -13.31 12.44
CA ASN A 62 1.93 -12.30 12.29
C ASN A 62 2.00 -11.57 10.94
N GLY A 63 0.89 -10.90 10.55
CA GLY A 63 0.80 -10.25 9.25
C GLY A 63 1.78 -9.08 9.05
N ILE A 64 2.28 -8.43 10.11
CA ILE A 64 3.30 -7.37 10.00
C ILE A 64 4.65 -7.97 9.62
N GLU A 65 5.07 -9.04 10.30
CA GLU A 65 6.31 -9.77 9.98
C GLU A 65 6.23 -10.39 8.58
N ALA A 66 5.07 -10.95 8.22
CA ALA A 66 4.82 -11.47 6.89
C ALA A 66 4.94 -10.37 5.82
N THR A 67 4.35 -9.19 6.06
CA THR A 67 4.46 -8.02 5.18
C THR A 67 5.91 -7.64 4.94
N GLN A 68 6.73 -7.56 6.00
CA GLN A 68 8.15 -7.26 5.88
C GLN A 68 8.89 -8.30 5.02
N LYS A 69 8.70 -9.60 5.28
CA LYS A 69 9.33 -10.67 4.50
C LYS A 69 8.91 -10.67 3.03
N VAL A 70 7.64 -10.42 2.75
CA VAL A 70 7.17 -10.27 1.37
C VAL A 70 7.88 -9.12 0.67
N LYS A 71 8.00 -7.97 1.33
CA LYS A 71 8.67 -6.79 0.77
C LYS A 71 10.18 -6.95 0.62
N GLU A 72 10.82 -7.71 1.49
CA GLU A 72 12.24 -8.11 1.34
C GLU A 72 12.44 -9.00 0.11
N LYS A 73 11.48 -9.91 -0.17
CA LYS A 73 11.51 -10.83 -1.30
C LYS A 73 11.14 -10.16 -2.62
N ASN A 74 10.08 -9.35 -2.62
CA ASN A 74 9.61 -8.61 -3.80
C ASN A 74 8.89 -7.31 -3.37
N LYS A 75 9.53 -6.17 -3.63
CA LYS A 75 8.99 -4.84 -3.30
C LYS A 75 7.79 -4.42 -4.15
N ASP A 76 7.60 -5.00 -5.31
CA ASP A 76 6.55 -4.63 -6.26
C ASP A 76 5.18 -5.17 -5.86
N ILE A 77 5.14 -6.30 -5.13
CA ILE A 77 3.89 -6.88 -4.64
C ILE A 77 3.17 -5.86 -3.75
N LYS A 78 1.92 -5.55 -4.09
CA LYS A 78 1.08 -4.66 -3.27
C LYS A 78 0.51 -5.43 -2.09
N ILE A 79 0.41 -4.76 -0.93
CA ILE A 79 -0.12 -5.37 0.29
C ILE A 79 -1.24 -4.51 0.85
N VAL A 80 -2.43 -5.09 0.95
CA VAL A 80 -3.61 -4.54 1.61
C VAL A 80 -3.79 -5.28 2.92
N ILE A 81 -3.60 -4.59 4.04
CA ILE A 81 -3.92 -5.14 5.36
C ILE A 81 -5.44 -5.15 5.52
N LEU A 82 -5.99 -6.26 5.97
CA LEU A 82 -7.41 -6.42 6.30
C LEU A 82 -7.52 -7.05 7.68
N THR A 83 -7.87 -6.26 8.69
CA THR A 83 -7.85 -6.69 10.09
C THR A 83 -9.02 -6.15 10.89
N SER A 84 -9.36 -6.83 11.98
CA SER A 84 -10.33 -6.33 12.98
C SER A 84 -9.67 -5.39 14.01
N HIS A 85 -8.36 -5.24 14.00
CA HIS A 85 -7.60 -4.42 14.92
C HIS A 85 -7.38 -3.02 14.38
N ASN A 86 -7.50 -2.01 15.24
CA ASN A 86 -7.26 -0.61 14.92
C ASN A 86 -6.28 0.04 15.91
N ASP A 87 -5.39 -0.76 16.52
CA ASP A 87 -4.36 -0.25 17.42
C ASP A 87 -3.36 0.63 16.68
N GLU A 88 -3.06 1.81 17.26
CA GLU A 88 -2.17 2.81 16.65
C GLU A 88 -0.80 2.22 16.30
N GLN A 89 -0.25 1.36 17.18
CA GLN A 89 1.08 0.80 16.98
C GLN A 89 1.08 -0.25 15.86
N GLU A 90 0.02 -1.06 15.75
CA GLU A 90 -0.13 -2.04 14.67
C GLU A 90 -0.29 -1.36 13.31
N VAL A 91 -1.11 -0.29 13.23
CA VAL A 91 -1.24 0.53 12.03
C VAL A 91 0.11 1.05 11.58
N LEU A 92 0.83 1.73 12.48
CA LEU A 92 2.14 2.33 12.16
C LEU A 92 3.20 1.29 11.79
N ASN A 93 3.21 0.14 12.47
CA ASN A 93 4.17 -0.93 12.15
C ASN A 93 3.86 -1.58 10.81
N SER A 94 2.59 -1.79 10.46
CA SER A 94 2.18 -2.30 9.15
C SER A 94 2.64 -1.39 8.00
N LEU A 95 2.49 -0.08 8.18
CA LEU A 95 2.93 0.92 7.19
C LEU A 95 4.45 0.94 7.06
N LYS A 96 5.18 0.86 8.19
CA LYS A 96 6.65 0.75 8.17
C LYS A 96 7.14 -0.53 7.52
N ALA A 97 6.39 -1.63 7.65
CA ALA A 97 6.67 -2.89 6.99
C ALA A 97 6.42 -2.84 5.47
N GLY A 98 5.77 -1.78 4.96
CA GLY A 98 5.54 -1.57 3.53
C GLY A 98 4.13 -1.87 3.05
N ALA A 99 3.13 -1.92 3.94
CA ALA A 99 1.73 -2.04 3.52
C ALA A 99 1.31 -0.83 2.68
N ASN A 100 0.55 -1.09 1.61
CA ASN A 100 0.07 -0.06 0.68
C ASN A 100 -1.34 0.43 1.03
N ALA A 101 -2.10 -0.37 1.78
CA ALA A 101 -3.40 0.00 2.29
C ALA A 101 -3.68 -0.68 3.64
N TYR A 102 -4.56 -0.07 4.42
CA TYR A 102 -5.05 -0.61 5.69
C TYR A 102 -6.57 -0.49 5.75
N CYS A 103 -7.25 -1.62 5.89
CA CYS A 103 -8.69 -1.75 5.90
C CYS A 103 -9.17 -2.49 7.16
N SER A 104 -10.29 -2.03 7.73
CA SER A 104 -11.03 -2.82 8.72
C SER A 104 -11.74 -3.99 8.04
N LYS A 105 -11.83 -5.16 8.72
CA LYS A 105 -12.68 -6.29 8.28
C LYS A 105 -14.17 -5.95 8.21
N GLU A 106 -14.59 -4.81 8.76
CA GLU A 106 -15.96 -4.30 8.62
C GLU A 106 -16.20 -3.58 7.28
N ILE A 107 -15.18 -3.42 6.45
CA ILE A 107 -15.31 -2.77 5.14
C ILE A 107 -16.30 -3.53 4.26
N ASN A 108 -17.14 -2.78 3.54
CA ASN A 108 -18.04 -3.38 2.56
C ASN A 108 -17.23 -4.07 1.45
N PRO A 109 -17.54 -5.33 1.04
CA PRO A 109 -16.80 -6.06 0.02
C PRO A 109 -16.63 -5.30 -1.31
N LYS A 110 -17.66 -4.58 -1.77
CA LYS A 110 -17.56 -3.74 -2.97
C LYS A 110 -16.55 -2.61 -2.81
N ARG A 111 -16.46 -2.03 -1.61
CA ARG A 111 -15.47 -1.00 -1.32
C ARG A 111 -14.07 -1.55 -1.26
N LEU A 112 -13.89 -2.74 -0.68
CA LEU A 112 -12.58 -3.43 -0.68
C LEU A 112 -12.08 -3.69 -2.10
N ILE A 113 -12.94 -4.12 -3.01
CA ILE A 113 -12.60 -4.32 -4.43
C ILE A 113 -12.12 -3.00 -5.06
N GLN A 114 -12.79 -1.87 -4.79
CA GLN A 114 -12.36 -0.55 -5.26
C GLN A 114 -11.00 -0.14 -4.68
N VAL A 115 -10.76 -0.44 -3.39
CA VAL A 115 -9.46 -0.21 -2.75
C VAL A 115 -8.36 -1.02 -3.42
N ILE A 116 -8.59 -2.32 -3.64
CA ILE A 116 -7.64 -3.21 -4.31
C ILE A 116 -7.29 -2.65 -5.70
N GLN A 117 -8.28 -2.26 -6.47
CA GLN A 117 -8.04 -1.68 -7.80
C GLN A 117 -7.22 -0.40 -7.72
N SER A 118 -7.56 0.51 -6.80
CA SER A 118 -6.81 1.76 -6.59
C SER A 118 -5.36 1.50 -6.17
N VAL A 119 -5.13 0.50 -5.31
CA VAL A 119 -3.78 0.10 -4.86
C VAL A 119 -2.96 -0.50 -6.00
N LEU A 120 -3.56 -1.34 -6.85
CA LEU A 120 -2.92 -1.85 -8.07
C LEU A 120 -2.54 -0.71 -9.03
N ASP A 121 -3.37 0.34 -9.11
CA ASP A 121 -3.09 1.56 -9.86
C ASP A 121 -2.07 2.49 -9.18
N GLY A 122 -1.57 2.11 -8.00
CA GLY A 122 -0.50 2.79 -7.29
C GLY A 122 -0.97 3.83 -6.27
N ALA A 123 -2.25 3.83 -5.86
CA ALA A 123 -2.71 4.63 -4.73
C ALA A 123 -2.30 4.00 -3.39
N ALA A 124 -2.22 4.82 -2.33
CA ALA A 124 -2.30 4.35 -0.95
C ALA A 124 -3.72 4.58 -0.44
N TRP A 125 -4.23 3.67 0.41
CA TRP A 125 -5.56 3.81 0.95
C TRP A 125 -5.60 3.48 2.44
N PHE A 126 -6.33 4.27 3.23
CA PHE A 126 -6.50 4.08 4.67
C PHE A 126 -7.97 4.16 5.03
N ASP A 127 -8.41 3.25 5.89
CA ASP A 127 -9.74 3.35 6.48
C ASP A 127 -9.90 4.70 7.18
N PRO A 128 -11.05 5.40 7.00
CA PRO A 128 -11.32 6.66 7.69
C PRO A 128 -11.12 6.59 9.20
N ALA A 129 -11.39 5.42 9.81
CA ALA A 129 -11.21 5.20 11.25
C ALA A 129 -9.74 5.34 11.71
N ILE A 130 -8.76 5.06 10.83
CA ILE A 130 -7.33 5.12 11.17
C ILE A 130 -6.59 6.29 10.50
N SER A 131 -7.25 7.03 9.63
CA SER A 131 -6.62 8.13 8.89
C SER A 131 -6.00 9.18 9.83
N HIS A 132 -6.63 9.44 11.00
CA HIS A 132 -6.07 10.34 12.02
C HIS A 132 -4.74 9.83 12.58
N ILE A 133 -4.57 8.51 12.78
CA ILE A 133 -3.32 7.89 13.26
C ILE A 133 -2.17 8.19 12.27
N VAL A 134 -2.45 8.01 10.99
CA VAL A 134 -1.47 8.27 9.92
C VAL A 134 -1.09 9.75 9.85
N LEU A 135 -2.09 10.63 9.92
CA LEU A 135 -1.88 12.08 9.93
C LEU A 135 -1.13 12.55 11.18
N ASP A 136 -1.47 12.02 12.36
CA ASP A 136 -0.80 12.35 13.62
C ASP A 136 0.67 11.88 13.60
N ALA A 137 0.94 10.69 13.06
CA ALA A 137 2.31 10.20 12.92
C ALA A 137 3.14 11.08 11.97
N ALA A 138 2.53 11.54 10.87
CA ALA A 138 3.16 12.48 9.95
C ALA A 138 3.46 13.82 10.63
N THR A 139 2.52 14.36 11.42
CA THR A 139 2.66 15.65 12.10
C THR A 139 3.57 15.58 13.33
N LYS A 140 3.48 14.55 14.18
CA LYS A 140 4.37 14.34 15.33
C LYS A 140 5.84 14.17 14.91
N SER A 141 6.08 13.58 13.75
CA SER A 141 7.42 13.52 13.15
C SER A 141 7.96 14.93 12.79
N GLN A 142 7.08 15.92 12.56
CA GLN A 142 7.47 17.31 12.32
C GLN A 142 7.88 18.06 13.60
N LEU A 143 7.27 17.76 14.75
CA LEU A 143 7.53 18.46 16.00
C LEU A 143 8.87 18.07 16.65
N ASN A 144 9.38 16.87 16.37
CA ASN A 144 10.64 16.38 16.93
C ASN A 144 11.89 16.68 16.09
N ASN A 145 11.73 17.23 14.88
CA ASN A 145 12.84 17.61 14.02
C ASN A 145 12.63 19.04 13.50
N SER A 146 13.16 20.02 14.22
CA SER A 146 13.43 21.37 13.71
C SER A 146 14.63 21.34 12.74
N TYR A 147 14.56 20.49 11.73
CA TYR A 147 15.51 20.52 10.61
C TYR A 147 14.72 20.95 9.36
N THR A 148 14.94 22.19 8.94
CA THR A 148 14.83 22.55 7.54
C THR A 148 15.88 21.70 6.82
N SER A 149 15.48 20.64 6.12
CA SER A 149 16.46 19.92 5.31
C SER A 149 16.73 20.78 4.08
N ASP A 150 17.90 21.43 4.04
CA ASP A 150 18.53 21.97 2.83
C ASP A 150 18.96 20.82 1.86
N LYS A 151 18.43 19.62 2.04
CA LYS A 151 18.79 18.47 1.20
C LYS A 151 18.08 18.57 -0.14
N ASP A 152 18.83 18.96 -1.16
CA ASP A 152 18.36 18.92 -2.55
C ASP A 152 18.34 17.45 -3.03
N TYR A 153 17.14 16.90 -3.25
CA TYR A 153 16.94 15.57 -3.80
C TYR A 153 17.04 15.53 -5.32
N GLY A 154 17.31 16.65 -5.95
CA GLY A 154 17.38 16.76 -7.41
C GLY A 154 16.05 16.46 -8.11
N LEU A 155 14.92 16.76 -7.44
CA LEU A 155 13.61 16.64 -8.06
C LEU A 155 13.44 17.70 -9.15
N THR A 156 12.99 17.27 -10.31
CA THR A 156 12.60 18.20 -11.37
C THR A 156 11.28 18.89 -11.01
N THR A 157 10.98 20.02 -11.65
CA THR A 157 9.68 20.71 -11.46
C THR A 157 8.49 19.77 -11.67
N ARG A 158 8.60 18.87 -12.63
CA ARG A 158 7.56 17.89 -12.93
C ARG A 158 7.41 16.84 -11.83
N GLU A 159 8.52 16.36 -11.30
CA GLU A 159 8.50 15.40 -10.18
C GLU A 159 7.98 16.05 -8.90
N THR A 160 8.29 17.32 -8.63
CA THR A 160 7.71 18.06 -7.51
C THR A 160 6.19 18.22 -7.63
N GLN A 161 5.68 18.52 -8.82
CA GLN A 161 4.23 18.58 -9.09
C GLN A 161 3.57 17.23 -8.82
N ILE A 162 4.19 16.14 -9.31
CA ILE A 162 3.67 14.78 -9.10
C ILE A 162 3.74 14.40 -7.62
N LEU A 163 4.83 14.72 -6.92
CA LEU A 163 5.00 14.45 -5.49
C LEU A 163 3.93 15.17 -4.67
N LYS A 164 3.58 16.41 -5.03
CA LYS A 164 2.47 17.13 -4.40
C LYS A 164 1.16 16.38 -4.57
N LEU A 165 0.80 15.96 -5.78
CA LEU A 165 -0.43 15.18 -6.02
C LEU A 165 -0.41 13.83 -5.30
N ILE A 166 0.78 13.23 -5.11
CA ILE A 166 0.96 12.04 -4.29
C ILE A 166 0.58 12.33 -2.81
N THR A 167 1.02 13.46 -2.25
CA THR A 167 0.67 13.84 -0.87
C THR A 167 -0.81 14.17 -0.71
N GLU A 168 -1.48 14.56 -1.78
CA GLU A 168 -2.92 14.81 -1.83
C GLU A 168 -3.75 13.52 -2.06
N GLY A 169 -3.08 12.36 -2.25
CA GLY A 169 -3.71 11.03 -2.35
C GLY A 169 -4.12 10.60 -3.76
N TYR A 170 -3.76 11.34 -4.82
CA TYR A 170 -4.11 11.02 -6.20
C TYR A 170 -3.48 9.70 -6.66
N SER A 171 -4.21 8.80 -7.30
CA SER A 171 -3.68 7.62 -8.00
C SER A 171 -2.88 7.99 -9.25
N ASN A 172 -2.15 7.04 -9.84
CA ASN A 172 -1.42 7.30 -11.08
C ASN A 172 -2.35 7.68 -12.25
N ILE A 173 -3.58 7.19 -12.26
CA ILE A 173 -4.58 7.53 -13.28
C ILE A 173 -5.03 8.99 -13.10
N GLU A 174 -5.34 9.39 -11.88
CA GLU A 174 -5.76 10.75 -11.55
C GLU A 174 -4.64 11.76 -11.82
N ILE A 175 -3.39 11.43 -11.45
CA ILE A 175 -2.21 12.25 -11.77
C ILE A 175 -2.02 12.38 -13.29
N ALA A 176 -2.19 11.29 -14.03
CA ALA A 176 -2.08 11.29 -15.48
C ALA A 176 -3.12 12.22 -16.13
N ASN A 177 -4.37 12.15 -15.63
CA ASN A 177 -5.45 13.02 -16.09
C ASN A 177 -5.22 14.49 -15.72
N GLU A 178 -4.85 14.78 -14.48
CA GLU A 178 -4.60 16.13 -13.97
C GLU A 178 -3.46 16.82 -14.74
N LEU A 179 -2.43 16.07 -15.05
CA LEU A 179 -1.22 16.59 -15.68
C LEU A 179 -1.18 16.39 -17.21
N TYR A 180 -2.25 15.84 -17.81
CA TYR A 180 -2.37 15.60 -19.25
C TYR A 180 -1.22 14.76 -19.84
N VAL A 181 -0.83 13.68 -19.13
CA VAL A 181 0.21 12.74 -19.55
C VAL A 181 -0.31 11.30 -19.60
N SER A 182 0.46 10.37 -20.15
CA SER A 182 0.10 8.97 -20.11
C SER A 182 0.30 8.37 -18.71
N ILE A 183 -0.48 7.34 -18.36
CA ILE A 183 -0.31 6.58 -17.13
C ILE A 183 1.11 6.01 -17.01
N ASN A 184 1.68 5.53 -18.12
CA ASN A 184 3.04 5.02 -18.17
C ASN A 184 4.08 6.11 -17.88
N THR A 185 3.87 7.32 -18.36
CA THR A 185 4.71 8.49 -18.05
C THR A 185 4.63 8.83 -16.56
N THR A 186 3.42 8.79 -15.98
CA THR A 186 3.23 9.01 -14.54
C THR A 186 3.95 7.94 -13.71
N LYS A 187 3.79 6.66 -14.06
CA LYS A 187 4.50 5.55 -13.39
C LYS A 187 6.01 5.72 -13.44
N ALA A 188 6.57 6.15 -14.57
CA ALA A 188 8.01 6.40 -14.71
C ALA A 188 8.48 7.56 -13.80
N HIS A 189 7.73 8.66 -13.74
CA HIS A 189 8.05 9.76 -12.82
C HIS A 189 7.94 9.34 -11.35
N VAL A 190 6.90 8.58 -10.97
CA VAL A 190 6.76 8.06 -9.60
C VAL A 190 7.96 7.19 -9.23
N ALA A 191 8.38 6.25 -10.10
CA ALA A 191 9.57 5.43 -9.86
C ALA A 191 10.84 6.29 -9.68
N SER A 192 11.02 7.32 -10.50
CA SER A 192 12.15 8.27 -10.37
C SER A 192 12.10 9.04 -9.03
N ILE A 193 10.91 9.47 -8.60
CA ILE A 193 10.72 10.16 -7.31
C ILE A 193 11.11 9.22 -6.16
N LEU A 194 10.63 7.97 -6.16
CA LEU A 194 10.97 6.99 -5.11
C LEU A 194 12.47 6.78 -5.01
N GLN A 195 13.15 6.62 -6.15
CA GLN A 195 14.60 6.47 -6.21
C GLN A 195 15.32 7.69 -5.67
N LYS A 196 14.95 8.91 -6.08
CA LYS A 196 15.58 10.16 -5.64
C LYS A 196 15.36 10.45 -4.16
N LEU A 197 14.18 10.09 -3.65
CA LEU A 197 13.86 10.20 -2.23
C LEU A 197 14.43 9.06 -1.39
N GLU A 198 15.05 8.04 -2.00
CA GLU A 198 15.56 6.85 -1.31
C GLU A 198 14.49 6.17 -0.44
N VAL A 199 13.32 5.93 -1.02
CA VAL A 199 12.17 5.29 -0.36
C VAL A 199 11.62 4.16 -1.22
N ASP A 200 11.01 3.16 -0.57
CA ASP A 200 10.58 1.94 -1.23
C ASP A 200 9.18 2.02 -1.82
N ASP A 201 8.32 2.91 -1.31
CA ASP A 201 6.94 3.01 -1.76
C ASP A 201 6.40 4.45 -1.73
N ARG A 202 5.24 4.60 -2.37
CA ARG A 202 4.53 5.86 -2.52
C ARG A 202 4.14 6.52 -1.20
N LEU A 203 3.75 5.71 -0.19
CA LEU A 203 3.38 6.22 1.11
C LEU A 203 4.60 6.82 1.82
N GLN A 204 5.74 6.11 1.78
CA GLN A 204 6.99 6.62 2.33
C GLN A 204 7.41 7.91 1.62
N ALA A 205 7.21 8.02 0.30
CA ALA A 205 7.46 9.24 -0.44
C ALA A 205 6.56 10.39 0.03
N ALA A 206 5.26 10.15 0.21
CA ALA A 206 4.33 11.15 0.73
C ALA A 206 4.70 11.60 2.14
N LEU A 207 4.96 10.66 3.05
CA LEU A 207 5.37 10.97 4.43
C LEU A 207 6.68 11.74 4.48
N LYS A 208 7.67 11.37 3.66
CA LYS A 208 8.96 12.06 3.56
C LYS A 208 8.79 13.47 3.01
N ALA A 209 7.98 13.63 1.96
CA ALA A 209 7.69 14.94 1.36
C ALA A 209 7.05 15.91 2.35
N LEU A 210 6.07 15.43 3.13
CA LEU A 210 5.43 16.22 4.17
C LEU A 210 6.39 16.51 5.33
N LYS A 211 7.15 15.51 5.78
CA LYS A 211 8.12 15.64 6.87
C LYS A 211 9.22 16.66 6.57
N GLU A 212 9.75 16.65 5.36
CA GLU A 212 10.87 17.49 4.94
C GLU A 212 10.44 18.77 4.20
N ARG A 213 9.12 18.98 4.08
CA ARG A 213 8.50 20.14 3.41
C ARG A 213 9.00 20.33 1.97
N LEU A 214 9.04 19.25 1.21
CA LEU A 214 9.47 19.27 -0.18
C LEU A 214 8.39 19.80 -1.14
N VAL A 215 7.13 19.82 -0.69
CA VAL A 215 5.95 20.25 -1.42
C VAL A 215 4.97 20.97 -0.51
#